data_002c2359fe276a8a33d091d456f148d5
#
_entry.id   002c2359fe276a8a33d091d456f148d5
#
_cell.length_a   1.000
_cell.length_b   1.000
_cell.length_c   1.000
_cell.angle_alpha   90.00
_cell.angle_beta   90.00
_cell.angle_gamma   90.00
#
_symmetry.space_group_name_H-M   'P 1'
#
loop_
_entity.id
_entity.type
_entity.pdbx_description
1 polymer ?
#
loop_
_entity_poly.entity_id
_entity_poly.type
_entity_poly.pdbx_seq_one_letter_code
_entity_poly.pdbx_strand_id
1 'polypeptide(L)'
;PRSADPGWFRMAIDRSFVVQGHGTVVTGTVMAGTMNVGDEVAWMPSGQIVRVRAIHRHDKPAESVSAGMRAALNLAGVKHEDVARGQELATPGMLVPARVVSLRVRALANAPRPLRHRQELRVHLGTTECLATLSLLDCDRVAPGDEALAQLFLEAPVTATWGQPVVLRDASGRTTLGGGRVIQPTARKIRRRHTEDLEHLERQAGDDADTRCRMACWFAGFSGVSAGALVRDAGLAAGAAGQWIATGLSSGQLLEIPAGGTRRVVLEADRVVELESRLLSTADKLHDKFPLLGHHERQKVEAGLDYLEDAPLVAAVLDRLVARKALVGPMGRVGLPDFKPRLTAAQRRLKEQIVQQFREKSFTPPDAGDLKGIAGANAAHLKEILDVCEAEGWIVPFAEGMWLHSSREQEMRKLVADKLAEMASQSKGLLVADIRTLLGTSRKYAVPLCEYLDRVGVTRRDGDIRWLANPTRN
;
A
#
# COMPACT_ATOMS: atom_id res chain seq x y z
N PRO A 1 28.44 27.16 -10.88
CA PRO A 1 28.81 25.81 -11.29
C PRO A 1 27.54 25.15 -11.89
N ARG A 2 27.61 24.68 -13.13
CA ARG A 2 26.55 23.86 -13.71
C ARG A 2 26.53 22.59 -12.85
N SER A 3 25.45 22.38 -12.07
CA SER A 3 25.25 21.09 -11.43
C SER A 3 25.16 20.02 -12.52
N ALA A 4 25.75 18.84 -12.29
CA ALA A 4 25.61 17.70 -13.17
C ALA A 4 24.10 17.48 -13.44
N ASP A 5 23.76 17.04 -14.65
CA ASP A 5 22.37 16.73 -15.01
C ASP A 5 21.80 15.73 -13.97
N PRO A 6 20.76 16.09 -13.21
CA PRO A 6 20.20 15.21 -12.19
C PRO A 6 19.47 14.01 -12.79
N GLY A 7 19.36 13.90 -14.12
CA GLY A 7 18.69 12.80 -14.80
C GLY A 7 17.16 12.89 -14.78
N TRP A 8 16.58 14.05 -14.50
CA TRP A 8 15.13 14.29 -14.53
C TRP A 8 14.85 15.76 -14.81
N PHE A 9 13.74 16.02 -15.49
CA PHE A 9 13.34 17.37 -15.90
C PHE A 9 12.45 18.05 -14.84
N ARG A 10 12.66 19.38 -14.67
CA ARG A 10 11.80 20.26 -13.89
C ARG A 10 11.81 21.67 -14.44
N MET A 11 10.62 22.24 -14.64
CA MET A 11 10.43 23.63 -15.04
C MET A 11 9.32 24.28 -14.21
N ALA A 12 9.61 25.40 -13.56
CA ALA A 12 8.63 26.20 -12.88
C ALA A 12 7.94 27.16 -13.86
N ILE A 13 6.60 27.13 -13.91
CA ILE A 13 5.80 27.97 -14.81
C ILE A 13 5.69 29.38 -14.19
N ASP A 14 6.09 30.40 -14.95
CA ASP A 14 5.93 31.80 -14.55
C ASP A 14 4.83 32.54 -15.32
N ARG A 15 4.49 32.08 -16.53
CA ARG A 15 3.41 32.61 -17.37
C ARG A 15 2.79 31.51 -18.22
N SER A 16 1.51 31.72 -18.56
CA SER A 16 0.81 30.94 -19.59
C SER A 16 0.07 31.89 -20.53
N PHE A 17 -0.08 31.51 -21.78
CA PHE A 17 -0.85 32.27 -22.77
C PHE A 17 -1.30 31.34 -23.92
N VAL A 18 -2.28 31.81 -24.69
CA VAL A 18 -2.77 31.11 -25.87
C VAL A 18 -2.10 31.67 -27.11
N VAL A 19 -1.57 30.80 -27.94
CA VAL A 19 -1.10 31.17 -29.31
C VAL A 19 -2.11 30.64 -30.31
N GLN A 20 -2.66 31.55 -31.15
CA GLN A 20 -3.66 31.19 -32.13
C GLN A 20 -3.12 30.07 -33.07
N GLY A 21 -3.88 28.99 -33.20
CA GLY A 21 -3.51 27.82 -33.98
C GLY A 21 -2.55 26.83 -33.29
N HIS A 22 -1.94 27.20 -32.14
CA HIS A 22 -0.96 26.36 -31.43
C HIS A 22 -1.47 25.91 -30.05
N GLY A 23 -2.48 26.58 -29.48
CA GLY A 23 -3.04 26.24 -28.16
C GLY A 23 -2.27 26.86 -26.98
N THR A 24 -2.24 26.17 -25.84
CA THR A 24 -1.65 26.67 -24.59
C THR A 24 -0.13 26.58 -24.63
N VAL A 25 0.51 27.71 -24.38
CA VAL A 25 1.96 27.83 -24.23
C VAL A 25 2.28 28.30 -22.80
N VAL A 26 3.21 27.63 -22.16
CA VAL A 26 3.73 27.98 -20.84
C VAL A 26 5.17 28.43 -20.94
N THR A 27 5.54 29.46 -20.16
CA THR A 27 6.94 29.88 -20.07
C THR A 27 7.47 29.66 -18.66
N GLY A 28 8.76 29.42 -18.57
CA GLY A 28 9.44 29.24 -17.31
C GLY A 28 10.93 29.01 -17.45
N THR A 29 11.59 28.87 -16.31
CA THR A 29 12.99 28.50 -16.24
C THR A 29 13.12 27.01 -15.98
N VAL A 30 13.89 26.31 -16.78
CA VAL A 30 14.24 24.90 -16.55
C VAL A 30 15.18 24.83 -15.36
N MET A 31 14.73 24.22 -14.29
CA MET A 31 15.47 24.11 -13.04
C MET A 31 16.37 22.87 -13.01
N ALA A 32 15.99 21.82 -13.74
CA ALA A 32 16.70 20.53 -13.75
C ALA A 32 16.48 19.81 -15.09
N GLY A 33 17.47 19.04 -15.51
CA GLY A 33 17.40 18.11 -16.64
C GLY A 33 17.26 18.74 -18.01
N THR A 34 16.86 17.93 -18.96
CA THR A 34 16.66 18.28 -20.37
C THR A 34 15.29 17.77 -20.82
N MET A 35 14.63 18.53 -21.71
CA MET A 35 13.34 18.22 -22.34
C MET A 35 13.47 18.33 -23.85
N ASN A 36 12.90 17.38 -24.58
CA ASN A 36 12.85 17.38 -26.03
C ASN A 36 11.42 17.55 -26.52
N VAL A 37 11.29 18.00 -27.78
CA VAL A 37 9.99 17.99 -28.44
C VAL A 37 9.48 16.55 -28.55
N GLY A 38 8.22 16.36 -28.19
CA GLY A 38 7.57 15.05 -28.18
C GLY A 38 7.59 14.32 -26.84
N ASP A 39 8.41 14.75 -25.89
CA ASP A 39 8.47 14.16 -24.55
C ASP A 39 7.17 14.40 -23.77
N GLU A 40 6.92 13.52 -22.81
CA GLU A 40 5.81 13.61 -21.85
C GLU A 40 6.29 14.17 -20.51
N VAL A 41 5.48 15.04 -19.93
CA VAL A 41 5.73 15.63 -18.62
C VAL A 41 4.49 15.53 -17.72
N ALA A 42 4.70 15.42 -16.45
CA ALA A 42 3.66 15.62 -15.45
C ALA A 42 3.47 17.12 -15.21
N TRP A 43 2.23 17.57 -15.34
CA TRP A 43 1.83 18.94 -15.00
C TRP A 43 1.34 18.95 -13.55
N MET A 44 2.08 19.64 -12.69
CA MET A 44 1.88 19.66 -11.24
C MET A 44 1.17 20.93 -10.77
N PRO A 45 0.29 20.86 -9.76
CA PRO A 45 0.07 19.73 -8.84
C PRO A 45 -0.97 18.70 -9.30
N SER A 46 -1.61 18.84 -10.48
CA SER A 46 -2.65 17.92 -10.94
C SER A 46 -2.15 16.49 -11.19
N GLY A 47 -0.87 16.34 -11.54
CA GLY A 47 -0.30 15.06 -11.92
C GLY A 47 -0.66 14.60 -13.34
N GLN A 48 -1.42 15.42 -14.10
CA GLN A 48 -1.80 15.08 -15.47
C GLN A 48 -0.57 14.97 -16.36
N ILE A 49 -0.48 13.89 -17.13
CA ILE A 49 0.58 13.70 -18.12
C ILE A 49 0.18 14.45 -19.38
N VAL A 50 1.08 15.30 -19.86
CA VAL A 50 0.89 16.13 -21.06
C VAL A 50 2.10 16.02 -21.98
N ARG A 51 1.86 16.12 -23.28
CA ARG A 51 2.93 16.04 -24.28
C ARG A 51 3.39 17.42 -24.70
N VAL A 52 4.71 17.61 -24.81
CA VAL A 52 5.34 18.83 -25.34
C VAL A 52 5.33 18.78 -26.88
N ARG A 53 4.57 19.68 -27.50
CA ARG A 53 4.44 19.73 -29.00
C ARG A 53 5.53 20.53 -29.64
N ALA A 54 5.97 21.61 -28.99
CA ALA A 54 7.01 22.49 -29.51
C ALA A 54 7.75 23.18 -28.38
N ILE A 55 8.98 23.50 -28.59
CA ILE A 55 9.86 24.24 -27.68
C ILE A 55 10.36 25.50 -28.42
N HIS A 56 10.30 26.64 -27.73
CA HIS A 56 10.91 27.89 -28.22
C HIS A 56 11.87 28.42 -27.16
N ARG A 57 13.02 28.89 -27.62
CA ARG A 57 14.05 29.54 -26.82
C ARG A 57 14.44 30.85 -27.47
N HIS A 58 14.32 31.96 -26.74
CA HIS A 58 14.57 33.31 -27.28
C HIS A 58 13.80 33.56 -28.60
N ASP A 59 12.48 33.22 -28.60
CA ASP A 59 11.54 33.34 -29.71
C ASP A 59 11.91 32.52 -30.96
N LYS A 60 12.84 31.59 -30.85
CA LYS A 60 13.24 30.68 -31.91
C LYS A 60 12.84 29.23 -31.57
N PRO A 61 12.35 28.47 -32.57
CA PRO A 61 12.13 27.04 -32.42
C PRO A 61 13.40 26.33 -31.94
N ALA A 62 13.25 25.33 -31.07
CA ALA A 62 14.34 24.50 -30.59
C ALA A 62 13.85 23.05 -30.40
N GLU A 63 14.73 22.09 -30.66
CA GLU A 63 14.42 20.66 -30.47
C GLU A 63 14.48 20.27 -28.99
N SER A 64 15.27 20.99 -28.20
CA SER A 64 15.45 20.70 -26.79
C SER A 64 15.72 21.94 -25.95
N VAL A 65 15.52 21.80 -24.64
CA VAL A 65 15.88 22.81 -23.63
C VAL A 65 16.43 22.14 -22.39
N SER A 66 17.43 22.75 -21.76
CA SER A 66 18.16 22.20 -20.60
C SER A 66 18.16 23.15 -19.40
N ALA A 67 18.55 22.61 -18.26
CA ALA A 67 18.67 23.35 -16.99
C ALA A 67 19.42 24.69 -17.14
N GLY A 68 18.89 25.74 -16.49
CA GLY A 68 19.39 27.11 -16.54
C GLY A 68 18.85 27.91 -17.74
N MET A 69 18.13 27.30 -18.66
CA MET A 69 17.54 28.00 -19.80
C MET A 69 16.10 28.42 -19.50
N ARG A 70 15.69 29.55 -20.09
CA ARG A 70 14.30 29.95 -20.14
C ARG A 70 13.67 29.43 -21.46
N ALA A 71 12.49 28.83 -21.37
CA ALA A 71 11.81 28.24 -22.50
C ALA A 71 10.32 28.58 -22.49
N ALA A 72 9.73 28.52 -23.71
CA ALA A 72 8.31 28.43 -23.92
C ALA A 72 7.98 27.03 -24.45
N LEU A 73 7.08 26.33 -23.76
CA LEU A 73 6.65 24.98 -24.11
C LEU A 73 5.18 24.99 -24.55
N ASN A 74 4.89 24.46 -25.72
CA ASN A 74 3.53 24.22 -26.17
C ASN A 74 3.05 22.87 -25.64
N LEU A 75 1.95 22.86 -24.87
CA LEU A 75 1.41 21.68 -24.21
C LEU A 75 0.17 21.15 -24.94
N ALA A 76 0.14 19.83 -25.18
CA ALA A 76 -0.98 19.18 -25.82
C ALA A 76 -2.14 18.96 -24.84
N GLY A 77 -3.38 19.30 -25.26
CA GLY A 77 -4.59 18.95 -24.51
C GLY A 77 -4.80 19.70 -23.20
N VAL A 78 -4.06 20.79 -22.95
CA VAL A 78 -4.19 21.63 -21.74
C VAL A 78 -4.92 22.89 -22.10
N LYS A 79 -5.93 23.26 -21.32
CA LYS A 79 -6.61 24.53 -21.47
C LYS A 79 -5.83 25.62 -20.73
N HIS A 80 -5.79 26.81 -21.33
CA HIS A 80 -5.07 27.96 -20.76
C HIS A 80 -5.61 28.35 -19.37
N GLU A 81 -6.91 28.31 -19.19
CA GLU A 81 -7.60 28.65 -17.95
C GLU A 81 -7.22 27.77 -16.74
N ASP A 82 -6.73 26.53 -17.02
CA ASP A 82 -6.33 25.59 -15.98
C ASP A 82 -4.86 25.79 -15.54
N VAL A 83 -4.08 26.55 -16.35
CA VAL A 83 -2.65 26.75 -16.08
C VAL A 83 -2.41 28.08 -15.38
N ALA A 84 -1.82 28.00 -14.19
CA ALA A 84 -1.48 29.16 -13.39
C ALA A 84 0.02 29.27 -13.10
N ARG A 85 0.46 30.51 -12.87
CA ARG A 85 1.78 30.76 -12.30
C ARG A 85 1.94 30.00 -10.98
N GLY A 86 3.07 29.40 -10.74
CA GLY A 86 3.36 28.62 -9.56
C GLY A 86 3.23 27.10 -9.77
N GLN A 87 2.57 26.70 -10.85
CA GLN A 87 2.55 25.30 -11.27
C GLN A 87 3.90 24.90 -11.89
N GLU A 88 4.13 23.60 -12.04
CA GLU A 88 5.40 23.08 -12.53
C GLU A 88 5.19 21.96 -13.54
N LEU A 89 6.16 21.78 -14.41
CA LEU A 89 6.29 20.61 -15.28
C LEU A 89 7.48 19.78 -14.79
N ALA A 90 7.30 18.48 -14.69
CA ALA A 90 8.36 17.58 -14.25
C ALA A 90 8.30 16.23 -14.95
N THR A 91 9.38 15.49 -14.92
CA THR A 91 9.37 14.06 -15.27
C THR A 91 8.29 13.33 -14.46
N PRO A 92 7.45 12.50 -15.11
CA PRO A 92 6.40 11.75 -14.41
C PRO A 92 6.92 10.98 -13.19
N GLY A 93 6.17 11.04 -12.07
CA GLY A 93 6.51 10.34 -10.83
C GLY A 93 7.60 10.98 -9.94
N MET A 94 8.25 12.08 -10.40
CA MET A 94 9.32 12.72 -9.63
C MET A 94 8.80 13.68 -8.56
N LEU A 95 7.81 14.47 -8.84
CA LEU A 95 7.22 15.40 -7.88
C LEU A 95 5.91 14.87 -7.30
N VAL A 96 5.68 15.15 -6.03
CA VAL A 96 4.45 14.80 -5.30
C VAL A 96 3.91 16.08 -4.66
N PRO A 97 2.63 16.42 -4.89
CA PRO A 97 2.03 17.58 -4.23
C PRO A 97 1.85 17.31 -2.74
N ALA A 98 2.20 18.29 -1.92
CA ALA A 98 2.06 18.21 -0.47
C ALA A 98 1.51 19.50 0.13
N ARG A 99 0.73 19.39 1.21
CA ARG A 99 0.24 20.52 2.02
C ARG A 99 1.09 20.74 3.26
N VAL A 100 2.01 19.84 3.57
CA VAL A 100 2.93 19.97 4.70
C VAL A 100 4.34 19.75 4.18
N VAL A 101 5.23 20.69 4.46
CA VAL A 101 6.67 20.59 4.18
C VAL A 101 7.45 20.88 5.44
N SER A 102 8.52 20.13 5.68
CA SER A 102 9.46 20.42 6.76
C SER A 102 10.66 21.21 6.22
N LEU A 103 11.13 22.17 6.98
CA LEU A 103 12.23 23.04 6.58
C LEU A 103 13.12 23.43 7.78
N ARG A 104 14.37 23.75 7.49
CA ARG A 104 15.20 24.57 8.38
C ARG A 104 14.91 26.03 8.05
N VAL A 105 14.28 26.73 8.98
CA VAL A 105 13.94 28.14 8.84
C VAL A 105 14.99 29.00 9.49
N ARG A 106 15.32 30.15 8.86
CA ARG A 106 16.17 31.19 9.40
C ARG A 106 15.45 32.52 9.36
N ALA A 107 15.38 33.22 10.47
CA ALA A 107 14.94 34.61 10.50
C ALA A 107 16.04 35.54 9.95
N LEU A 108 15.67 36.51 9.13
CA LEU A 108 16.66 37.52 8.69
C LEU A 108 17.23 38.27 9.88
N ALA A 109 18.55 38.56 9.87
CA ALA A 109 19.19 39.31 10.95
C ALA A 109 18.57 40.72 11.16
N ASN A 110 18.05 41.31 10.09
CA ASN A 110 17.37 42.62 10.10
C ASN A 110 15.83 42.51 10.07
N ALA A 111 15.27 41.33 10.37
CA ALA A 111 13.81 41.17 10.46
C ALA A 111 13.27 42.08 11.59
N PRO A 112 12.17 42.82 11.34
CA PRO A 112 11.63 43.75 12.33
C PRO A 112 10.99 43.03 13.53
N ARG A 113 10.76 41.71 13.43
CA ARG A 113 10.16 40.89 14.47
C ARG A 113 10.58 39.41 14.31
N PRO A 114 10.60 38.61 15.39
CA PRO A 114 10.87 37.19 15.33
C PRO A 114 9.79 36.43 14.59
N LEU A 115 10.14 35.28 14.03
CA LEU A 115 9.18 34.29 13.58
C LEU A 115 8.57 33.59 14.81
N ARG A 116 7.28 33.35 14.80
CA ARG A 116 6.54 32.75 15.93
C ARG A 116 5.84 31.47 15.54
N HIS A 117 5.71 30.58 16.50
CA HIS A 117 4.88 29.38 16.36
C HIS A 117 3.41 29.75 16.05
N ARG A 118 2.77 29.04 15.10
CA ARG A 118 1.42 29.27 14.58
C ARG A 118 1.21 30.63 13.89
N GLN A 119 2.28 31.27 13.44
CA GLN A 119 2.20 32.47 12.65
C GLN A 119 1.75 32.17 11.22
N GLU A 120 0.81 32.93 10.70
CA GLU A 120 0.45 32.94 9.28
C GLU A 120 1.48 33.74 8.50
N LEU A 121 1.96 33.15 7.41
CA LEU A 121 3.02 33.70 6.56
C LEU A 121 2.64 33.52 5.09
N ARG A 122 3.14 34.42 4.25
CA ARG A 122 3.17 34.26 2.81
C ARG A 122 4.46 33.56 2.42
N VAL A 123 4.32 32.43 1.78
CA VAL A 123 5.43 31.53 1.40
C VAL A 123 5.67 31.64 -0.10
N HIS A 124 6.93 31.82 -0.48
CA HIS A 124 7.37 31.75 -1.87
C HIS A 124 8.30 30.54 -2.03
N LEU A 125 7.92 29.65 -2.92
CA LEU A 125 8.63 28.42 -3.26
C LEU A 125 8.72 28.28 -4.78
N GLY A 126 9.90 28.54 -5.35
CA GLY A 126 10.01 28.71 -6.80
C GLY A 126 9.16 29.86 -7.31
N THR A 127 8.23 29.60 -8.24
CA THR A 127 7.27 30.59 -8.75
C THR A 127 5.94 30.59 -7.98
N THR A 128 5.75 29.60 -7.09
CA THR A 128 4.55 29.46 -6.26
C THR A 128 4.53 30.48 -5.14
N GLU A 129 3.36 31.06 -4.90
CA GLU A 129 3.05 31.91 -3.75
C GLU A 129 1.77 31.42 -3.10
N CYS A 130 1.79 31.14 -1.80
CA CYS A 130 0.63 30.74 -1.03
C CYS A 130 0.73 31.16 0.44
N LEU A 131 -0.38 31.18 1.15
CA LEU A 131 -0.40 31.32 2.60
C LEU A 131 -0.10 29.99 3.27
N ALA A 132 0.55 30.07 4.43
CA ALA A 132 0.84 28.91 5.26
C ALA A 132 0.92 29.28 6.74
N THR A 133 0.59 28.33 7.60
CA THR A 133 0.85 28.44 9.03
C THR A 133 2.22 27.82 9.35
N LEU A 134 3.08 28.62 10.00
CA LEU A 134 4.39 28.18 10.49
C LEU A 134 4.24 27.41 11.80
N SER A 135 4.70 26.19 11.85
CA SER A 135 4.82 25.38 13.07
C SER A 135 6.27 25.19 13.42
N LEU A 136 6.79 25.93 14.40
CA LEU A 136 8.14 25.71 14.96
C LEU A 136 8.12 24.41 15.77
N LEU A 137 9.13 23.55 15.61
CA LEU A 137 9.15 22.22 16.19
C LEU A 137 9.94 22.13 17.50
N ASP A 138 11.01 22.90 17.62
CA ASP A 138 11.97 22.85 18.72
C ASP A 138 11.96 24.12 19.63
N CYS A 139 11.26 25.19 19.21
CA CYS A 139 11.16 26.44 19.95
C CYS A 139 9.79 27.12 19.73
N ASP A 140 9.49 28.21 20.46
CA ASP A 140 8.26 29.00 20.28
C ASP A 140 8.47 30.24 19.41
N ARG A 141 9.72 30.66 19.27
CA ARG A 141 10.10 31.82 18.46
C ARG A 141 11.51 31.65 17.92
N VAL A 142 11.77 32.19 16.73
CA VAL A 142 13.11 32.31 16.13
C VAL A 142 13.48 33.78 16.10
N ALA A 143 14.49 34.17 16.87
CA ALA A 143 14.94 35.55 16.90
C ALA A 143 15.63 35.95 15.57
N PRO A 144 15.70 37.24 15.24
CA PRO A 144 16.46 37.70 14.08
C PRO A 144 17.89 37.15 14.06
N GLY A 145 18.27 36.48 12.98
CA GLY A 145 19.57 35.84 12.81
C GLY A 145 19.60 34.33 13.16
N ASP A 146 18.68 33.87 13.99
CA ASP A 146 18.63 32.47 14.45
C ASP A 146 17.93 31.53 13.45
N GLU A 147 18.11 30.23 13.69
CA GLU A 147 17.53 29.11 12.91
C GLU A 147 16.75 28.16 13.81
N ALA A 148 15.80 27.43 13.19
CA ALA A 148 15.02 26.38 13.86
C ALA A 148 14.48 25.34 12.86
N LEU A 149 14.07 24.19 13.38
CA LEU A 149 13.26 23.24 12.62
C LEU A 149 11.80 23.66 12.61
N ALA A 150 11.17 23.59 11.45
CA ALA A 150 9.78 24.01 11.29
C ALA A 150 9.03 23.16 10.25
N GLN A 151 7.70 23.23 10.33
CA GLN A 151 6.80 22.78 9.27
C GLN A 151 5.95 23.95 8.79
N LEU A 152 5.67 23.97 7.50
CA LEU A 152 4.68 24.84 6.88
C LEU A 152 3.44 24.01 6.56
N PHE A 153 2.31 24.46 7.06
CA PHE A 153 0.98 23.94 6.71
C PHE A 153 0.39 24.89 5.66
N LEU A 154 0.41 24.44 4.41
CA LEU A 154 0.09 25.23 3.22
C LEU A 154 -1.41 25.20 2.91
N GLU A 155 -2.00 26.31 2.51
CA GLU A 155 -3.42 26.38 2.10
C GLU A 155 -3.68 25.61 0.80
N ALA A 156 -2.71 25.58 -0.12
CA ALA A 156 -2.77 24.83 -1.37
C ALA A 156 -1.61 23.83 -1.44
N PRO A 157 -1.79 22.68 -2.12
CA PRO A 157 -0.70 21.74 -2.31
C PRO A 157 0.38 22.35 -3.21
N VAL A 158 1.64 22.19 -2.80
CA VAL A 158 2.82 22.61 -3.57
C VAL A 158 3.72 21.41 -3.87
N THR A 159 4.56 21.55 -4.86
CA THR A 159 5.64 20.62 -5.15
C THR A 159 6.97 21.19 -4.70
N ALA A 160 7.80 20.36 -4.11
CA ALA A 160 9.10 20.75 -3.60
C ALA A 160 10.13 19.63 -3.77
N THR A 161 11.39 19.95 -3.55
CA THR A 161 12.49 18.99 -3.46
C THR A 161 13.36 19.33 -2.25
N TRP A 162 14.09 18.35 -1.75
CA TRP A 162 15.08 18.57 -0.69
C TRP A 162 16.06 19.69 -1.08
N GLY A 163 16.42 20.52 -0.12
CA GLY A 163 17.37 21.63 -0.32
C GLY A 163 16.78 22.86 -1.04
N GLN A 164 15.54 22.79 -1.54
CA GLN A 164 14.91 23.91 -2.25
C GLN A 164 14.76 25.13 -1.33
N PRO A 165 15.20 26.33 -1.76
CA PRO A 165 15.07 27.55 -0.98
C PRO A 165 13.60 27.98 -0.86
N VAL A 166 13.24 28.52 0.30
CA VAL A 166 11.93 29.08 0.63
C VAL A 166 12.12 30.51 1.13
N VAL A 167 11.26 31.43 0.72
CA VAL A 167 11.22 32.79 1.27
C VAL A 167 9.92 32.97 2.05
N LEU A 168 10.03 33.54 3.25
CA LEU A 168 8.94 33.78 4.18
C LEU A 168 8.70 35.28 4.34
N ARG A 169 7.50 35.71 4.00
CA ARG A 169 7.05 37.09 4.16
C ARG A 169 5.89 37.15 5.14
N ASP A 170 5.59 38.33 5.65
CA ASP A 170 4.37 38.53 6.41
C ASP A 170 3.13 38.21 5.54
N ALA A 171 2.00 37.93 6.15
CA ALA A 171 0.77 37.53 5.42
C ALA A 171 0.34 38.57 4.37
N SER A 172 0.62 39.87 4.61
CA SER A 172 0.36 40.95 3.65
C SER A 172 1.35 40.95 2.46
N GLY A 173 2.43 40.23 2.53
CA GLY A 173 3.47 40.19 1.51
C GLY A 173 4.36 41.44 1.46
N ARG A 174 4.29 42.33 2.43
CA ARG A 174 5.06 43.58 2.42
C ARG A 174 6.49 43.41 2.94
N THR A 175 6.68 42.58 3.97
CA THR A 175 7.95 42.46 4.66
C THR A 175 8.48 41.03 4.58
N THR A 176 9.74 40.86 4.15
CA THR A 176 10.43 39.58 4.24
C THR A 176 10.95 39.40 5.67
N LEU A 177 10.51 38.30 6.30
CA LEU A 177 10.84 37.98 7.68
C LEU A 177 11.97 36.96 7.78
N GLY A 178 12.10 36.10 6.79
CA GLY A 178 13.06 35.01 6.80
C GLY A 178 13.01 34.17 5.55
N GLY A 179 13.59 33.01 5.65
CA GLY A 179 13.57 32.00 4.61
C GLY A 179 14.07 30.69 5.16
N GLY A 180 14.43 29.77 4.27
CA GLY A 180 14.95 28.48 4.71
C GLY A 180 15.19 27.55 3.56
N ARG A 181 15.44 26.28 3.90
CA ARG A 181 15.59 25.18 2.94
C ARG A 181 14.64 24.06 3.30
N VAL A 182 13.98 23.50 2.29
CA VAL A 182 13.11 22.33 2.45
C VAL A 182 13.96 21.13 2.86
N ILE A 183 13.56 20.44 3.91
CA ILE A 183 14.14 19.16 4.38
C ILE A 183 13.27 18.00 3.92
N GLN A 184 11.95 18.12 4.12
CA GLN A 184 10.99 17.12 3.65
C GLN A 184 9.98 17.79 2.71
N PRO A 185 10.05 17.50 1.40
CA PRO A 185 9.09 17.98 0.41
C PRO A 185 7.67 17.45 0.63
N THR A 186 7.56 16.23 1.16
CA THR A 186 6.31 15.54 1.48
C THR A 186 6.33 15.10 2.93
N ALA A 187 5.94 16.00 3.84
CA ALA A 187 6.03 15.74 5.26
C ALA A 187 4.70 15.26 5.87
N ARG A 188 4.79 14.34 6.81
CA ARG A 188 3.72 14.11 7.79
C ARG A 188 3.80 15.15 8.91
N LYS A 189 2.67 15.40 9.59
CA LYS A 189 2.67 16.27 10.77
C LYS A 189 3.53 15.68 11.88
N ILE A 190 4.56 16.42 12.30
CA ILE A 190 5.43 16.07 13.43
C ILE A 190 4.89 16.76 14.69
N ARG A 191 4.85 16.01 15.79
CA ARG A 191 4.49 16.55 17.11
C ARG A 191 5.75 16.94 17.86
N ARG A 192 5.81 18.13 18.44
CA ARG A 192 6.97 18.68 19.18
C ARG A 192 7.51 17.78 20.29
N ARG A 193 6.68 16.91 20.87
CA ARG A 193 7.06 15.94 21.92
C ARG A 193 7.75 14.68 21.38
N HIS A 194 7.75 14.46 20.08
CA HIS A 194 8.37 13.28 19.45
C HIS A 194 9.82 13.60 19.12
N THR A 195 10.71 13.45 20.11
CA THR A 195 12.13 13.77 20.00
C THR A 195 12.82 12.98 18.89
N GLU A 196 12.46 11.73 18.68
CA GLU A 196 12.98 10.88 17.62
C GLU A 196 12.71 11.48 16.22
N ASP A 197 11.46 11.93 15.96
CA ASP A 197 11.12 12.62 14.70
C ASP A 197 12.00 13.86 14.48
N LEU A 198 12.30 14.62 15.55
CA LEU A 198 13.12 15.84 15.47
C LEU A 198 14.60 15.51 15.21
N GLU A 199 15.15 14.51 15.86
CA GLU A 199 16.51 14.04 15.64
C GLU A 199 16.70 13.53 14.21
N HIS A 200 15.76 12.76 13.68
CA HIS A 200 15.81 12.29 12.30
C HIS A 200 15.67 13.44 11.30
N LEU A 201 14.81 14.42 11.59
CA LEU A 201 14.66 15.61 10.73
C LEU A 201 15.94 16.45 10.71
N GLU A 202 16.61 16.60 11.87
CA GLU A 202 17.90 17.29 11.98
C GLU A 202 18.98 16.58 11.14
N ARG A 203 19.04 15.24 11.24
CA ARG A 203 19.97 14.43 10.44
C ARG A 203 19.69 14.52 8.94
N GLN A 204 18.41 14.59 8.53
CA GLN A 204 18.01 14.75 7.12
C GLN A 204 18.38 16.15 6.58
N ALA A 205 18.48 17.15 7.44
CA ALA A 205 18.92 18.50 7.07
C ALA A 205 20.45 18.60 6.84
N GLY A 206 21.20 17.58 7.22
CA GLY A 206 22.67 17.55 7.09
C GLY A 206 23.17 17.37 5.66
N ASP A 207 24.49 17.48 5.48
CA ASP A 207 25.13 17.44 4.16
C ASP A 207 25.46 16.02 3.68
N ASP A 208 25.49 15.02 4.58
CA ASP A 208 25.82 13.65 4.23
C ASP A 208 24.66 12.97 3.46
N ALA A 209 24.94 12.58 2.22
CA ALA A 209 23.95 12.01 1.31
C ALA A 209 23.40 10.64 1.77
N ASP A 210 24.25 9.78 2.35
CA ASP A 210 23.83 8.48 2.86
C ASP A 210 22.86 8.64 4.03
N THR A 211 23.20 9.51 4.98
CA THR A 211 22.34 9.85 6.11
C THR A 211 20.99 10.41 5.63
N ARG A 212 20.97 11.30 4.63
CA ARG A 212 19.71 11.82 4.08
C ARG A 212 18.85 10.73 3.47
N CYS A 213 19.45 9.79 2.75
CA CYS A 213 18.72 8.64 2.17
C CYS A 213 18.11 7.75 3.25
N ARG A 214 18.87 7.44 4.30
CA ARG A 214 18.35 6.65 5.44
C ARG A 214 17.20 7.37 6.14
N MET A 215 17.32 8.67 6.35
CA MET A 215 16.23 9.44 6.96
C MET A 215 15.01 9.53 6.06
N ALA A 216 15.20 9.66 4.74
CA ALA A 216 14.10 9.60 3.77
C ALA A 216 13.38 8.24 3.81
N CYS A 217 14.12 7.12 3.90
CA CYS A 217 13.55 5.79 4.10
C CYS A 217 12.77 5.70 5.42
N TRP A 218 13.35 6.18 6.51
CA TRP A 218 12.73 6.18 7.82
C TRP A 218 11.38 6.92 7.83
N PHE A 219 11.31 8.12 7.23
CA PHE A 219 10.09 8.90 7.12
C PHE A 219 9.08 8.30 6.14
N ALA A 220 9.53 7.62 5.09
CA ALA A 220 8.66 6.89 4.17
C ALA A 220 7.97 5.70 4.86
N GLY A 221 8.59 5.15 5.93
CA GLY A 221 8.04 4.05 6.72
C GLY A 221 7.71 2.85 5.84
N PHE A 222 6.49 2.35 5.93
CA PHE A 222 6.03 1.18 5.19
C PHE A 222 5.60 1.48 3.74
N SER A 223 5.53 2.74 3.33
CA SER A 223 5.27 3.09 1.92
C SER A 223 6.42 2.70 1.00
N GLY A 224 7.61 2.50 1.58
CA GLY A 224 8.81 2.14 0.84
C GLY A 224 9.47 3.32 0.13
N VAL A 225 10.60 3.06 -0.48
CA VAL A 225 11.41 4.05 -1.17
C VAL A 225 11.59 3.69 -2.64
N SER A 226 11.72 4.70 -3.50
CA SER A 226 12.10 4.57 -4.90
C SER A 226 13.25 5.53 -5.23
N ALA A 227 13.91 5.32 -6.36
CA ALA A 227 14.96 6.24 -6.81
C ALA A 227 14.40 7.67 -6.98
N GLY A 228 13.19 7.83 -7.52
CA GLY A 228 12.52 9.13 -7.61
C GLY A 228 12.25 9.78 -6.26
N ALA A 229 11.86 8.98 -5.25
CA ALA A 229 11.69 9.47 -3.89
C ALA A 229 13.01 9.97 -3.30
N LEU A 230 14.11 9.24 -3.46
CA LEU A 230 15.44 9.69 -2.96
C LEU A 230 15.95 10.95 -3.68
N VAL A 231 15.68 11.08 -4.97
CA VAL A 231 15.97 12.32 -5.70
C VAL A 231 15.20 13.50 -5.10
N ARG A 232 13.91 13.32 -4.87
CA ARG A 232 13.02 14.36 -4.32
C ARG A 232 13.32 14.66 -2.85
N ASP A 233 13.44 13.61 -2.00
CA ASP A 233 13.40 13.73 -0.54
C ASP A 233 14.79 13.75 0.11
N ALA A 234 15.85 13.31 -0.62
CA ALA A 234 17.23 13.33 -0.16
C ALA A 234 18.18 14.17 -1.03
N GLY A 235 17.68 14.69 -2.17
CA GLY A 235 18.45 15.57 -3.05
C GLY A 235 19.55 14.87 -3.83
N LEU A 236 19.41 13.58 -4.16
CA LEU A 236 20.37 12.84 -4.97
C LEU A 236 20.13 13.09 -6.47
N ALA A 237 21.18 12.88 -7.28
CA ALA A 237 21.02 12.69 -8.71
C ALA A 237 20.38 11.31 -8.98
N ALA A 238 19.62 11.16 -10.07
CA ALA A 238 18.86 9.94 -10.37
C ALA A 238 19.75 8.68 -10.44
N GLY A 239 20.93 8.78 -11.06
CA GLY A 239 21.89 7.68 -11.13
C GLY A 239 22.43 7.27 -9.76
N ALA A 240 22.74 8.23 -8.90
CA ALA A 240 23.22 7.99 -7.53
C ALA A 240 22.12 7.38 -6.66
N ALA A 241 20.85 7.79 -6.82
CA ALA A 241 19.73 7.22 -6.10
C ALA A 241 19.50 5.75 -6.47
N GLY A 242 19.55 5.42 -7.78
CA GLY A 242 19.47 4.04 -8.25
C GLY A 242 20.61 3.16 -7.71
N GLN A 243 21.84 3.67 -7.72
CA GLN A 243 23.00 2.95 -7.20
C GLN A 243 22.91 2.75 -5.68
N TRP A 244 22.45 3.74 -4.93
CA TRP A 244 22.25 3.62 -3.48
C TRP A 244 21.26 2.50 -3.14
N ILE A 245 20.10 2.43 -3.85
CA ILE A 245 19.14 1.34 -3.68
C ILE A 245 19.77 -0.01 -4.04
N ALA A 246 20.46 -0.11 -5.18
CA ALA A 246 21.09 -1.36 -5.61
C ALA A 246 22.13 -1.85 -4.58
N THR A 247 22.93 -0.95 -4.02
CA THR A 247 23.89 -1.25 -2.95
C THR A 247 23.17 -1.72 -1.68
N GLY A 248 22.09 -1.05 -1.27
CA GLY A 248 21.29 -1.44 -0.12
C GLY A 248 20.65 -2.81 -0.27
N LEU A 249 20.14 -3.13 -1.46
CA LEU A 249 19.59 -4.46 -1.77
C LEU A 249 20.68 -5.54 -1.76
N SER A 250 21.84 -5.29 -2.34
CA SER A 250 22.93 -6.26 -2.38
C SER A 250 23.56 -6.52 -0.99
N SER A 251 23.57 -5.53 -0.13
CA SER A 251 24.05 -5.65 1.26
C SER A 251 23.01 -6.21 2.23
N GLY A 252 21.74 -6.34 1.80
CA GLY A 252 20.64 -6.77 2.66
C GLY A 252 20.12 -5.68 3.61
N GLN A 253 20.59 -4.44 3.51
CA GLN A 253 20.04 -3.30 4.28
C GLN A 253 18.66 -2.89 3.79
N LEU A 254 18.40 -3.08 2.50
CA LEU A 254 17.09 -2.92 1.88
C LEU A 254 16.58 -4.27 1.41
N LEU A 255 15.27 -4.45 1.44
CA LEU A 255 14.59 -5.63 0.94
C LEU A 255 13.51 -5.22 -0.06
N GLU A 256 13.44 -5.92 -1.18
CA GLU A 256 12.39 -5.74 -2.17
C GLU A 256 11.27 -6.75 -1.92
N ILE A 257 10.07 -6.25 -1.62
CA ILE A 257 8.88 -7.06 -1.31
C ILE A 257 7.90 -6.97 -2.48
N PRO A 258 7.48 -8.11 -3.08
CA PRO A 258 6.46 -8.13 -4.12
C PRO A 258 5.10 -7.79 -3.50
N ALA A 259 4.51 -6.66 -3.89
CA ALA A 259 3.25 -6.16 -3.31
C ALA A 259 2.09 -6.21 -4.32
N GLY A 260 1.90 -7.35 -4.97
CA GLY A 260 0.85 -7.61 -5.96
C GLY A 260 1.20 -7.18 -7.39
N GLY A 261 0.86 -8.00 -8.36
CA GLY A 261 1.15 -7.77 -9.77
C GLY A 261 2.64 -7.48 -10.03
N THR A 262 2.92 -6.40 -10.74
CA THR A 262 4.29 -5.93 -11.03
C THR A 262 4.86 -4.99 -9.96
N ARG A 263 4.05 -4.60 -8.95
CA ARG A 263 4.48 -3.67 -7.91
C ARG A 263 5.53 -4.30 -7.00
N ARG A 264 6.62 -3.58 -6.78
CA ARG A 264 7.68 -3.91 -5.82
C ARG A 264 7.80 -2.77 -4.83
N VAL A 265 7.91 -3.08 -3.56
CA VAL A 265 8.11 -2.11 -2.47
C VAL A 265 9.48 -2.37 -1.87
N VAL A 266 10.35 -1.36 -1.90
CA VAL A 266 11.68 -1.42 -1.29
C VAL A 266 11.60 -0.82 0.11
N LEU A 267 11.92 -1.62 1.11
CA LEU A 267 11.87 -1.25 2.53
C LEU A 267 13.23 -1.47 3.19
N GLU A 268 13.52 -0.72 4.23
CA GLU A 268 14.61 -1.06 5.14
C GLU A 268 14.36 -2.42 5.79
N ALA A 269 15.41 -3.22 5.95
CA ALA A 269 15.31 -4.58 6.52
C ALA A 269 14.62 -4.55 7.89
N ASP A 270 14.93 -3.56 8.73
CA ASP A 270 14.33 -3.40 10.06
C ASP A 270 12.82 -3.15 9.99
N ARG A 271 12.35 -2.42 8.96
CA ARG A 271 10.91 -2.22 8.73
C ARG A 271 10.19 -3.51 8.36
N VAL A 272 10.84 -4.36 7.56
CA VAL A 272 10.29 -5.69 7.25
C VAL A 272 10.23 -6.56 8.51
N VAL A 273 11.30 -6.56 9.32
CA VAL A 273 11.32 -7.26 10.62
C VAL A 273 10.21 -6.75 11.55
N GLU A 274 9.95 -5.44 11.56
CA GLU A 274 8.85 -4.85 12.34
C GLU A 274 7.47 -5.39 11.88
N LEU A 275 7.22 -5.44 10.56
CA LEU A 275 5.97 -6.00 10.01
C LEU A 275 5.83 -7.48 10.36
N GLU A 276 6.90 -8.26 10.18
CA GLU A 276 6.95 -9.68 10.51
C GLU A 276 6.66 -9.92 11.99
N SER A 277 7.28 -9.14 12.88
CA SER A 277 7.05 -9.22 14.33
C SER A 277 5.61 -8.93 14.72
N ARG A 278 4.98 -7.95 14.08
CA ARG A 278 3.57 -7.61 14.33
C ARG A 278 2.62 -8.72 13.87
N LEU A 279 2.89 -9.36 12.72
CA LEU A 279 2.11 -10.52 12.24
C LEU A 279 2.26 -11.71 13.18
N LEU A 280 3.48 -12.02 13.62
CA LEU A 280 3.73 -13.07 14.60
C LEU A 280 3.03 -12.80 15.93
N SER A 281 3.09 -11.57 16.44
CA SER A 281 2.35 -11.17 17.63
C SER A 281 0.83 -11.28 17.48
N THR A 282 0.31 -11.03 16.28
CA THR A 282 -1.13 -11.20 16.01
C THR A 282 -1.51 -12.68 16.01
N ALA A 283 -0.68 -13.56 15.42
CA ALA A 283 -0.89 -14.99 15.46
C ALA A 283 -0.85 -15.53 16.90
N ASP A 284 0.08 -15.05 17.72
CA ASP A 284 0.20 -15.41 19.14
C ASP A 284 -1.05 -15.01 19.94
N LYS A 285 -1.51 -13.77 19.78
CA LYS A 285 -2.78 -13.29 20.39
C LYS A 285 -4.01 -14.09 19.96
N LEU A 286 -4.01 -14.58 18.70
CA LEU A 286 -5.09 -15.44 18.23
C LEU A 286 -5.03 -16.83 18.88
N HIS A 287 -3.84 -17.38 19.11
CA HIS A 287 -3.66 -18.62 19.86
C HIS A 287 -4.09 -18.48 21.32
N ASP A 288 -3.76 -17.35 21.97
CA ASP A 288 -4.24 -17.07 23.34
C ASP A 288 -5.77 -17.00 23.40
N LYS A 289 -6.38 -16.34 22.41
CA LYS A 289 -7.83 -16.20 22.34
C LYS A 289 -8.55 -17.50 21.97
N PHE A 290 -7.91 -18.34 21.17
CA PHE A 290 -8.47 -19.62 20.67
C PHE A 290 -7.46 -20.76 20.89
N PRO A 291 -7.23 -21.16 22.14
CA PRO A 291 -6.15 -22.08 22.51
C PRO A 291 -6.31 -23.51 21.96
N LEU A 292 -7.47 -23.83 21.43
CA LEU A 292 -7.74 -25.12 20.78
C LEU A 292 -7.47 -25.14 19.28
N LEU A 293 -7.22 -23.96 18.66
CA LEU A 293 -6.95 -23.85 17.22
C LEU A 293 -5.45 -23.78 16.96
N GLY A 294 -4.91 -24.80 16.31
CA GLY A 294 -3.49 -24.83 15.88
C GLY A 294 -3.19 -23.86 14.72
N HIS A 295 -4.21 -23.46 13.96
CA HIS A 295 -4.07 -22.57 12.82
C HIS A 295 -5.28 -21.65 12.69
N HIS A 296 -5.03 -20.41 12.28
CA HIS A 296 -6.04 -19.37 12.06
C HIS A 296 -6.11 -19.02 10.58
N GLU A 297 -7.25 -18.50 10.11
CA GLU A 297 -7.37 -17.96 8.76
C GLU A 297 -6.36 -16.84 8.55
N ARG A 298 -5.69 -16.84 7.38
CA ARG A 298 -4.69 -15.84 7.03
C ARG A 298 -5.20 -14.40 7.23
N GLN A 299 -6.43 -14.13 6.78
CA GLN A 299 -7.07 -12.82 6.90
C GLN A 299 -7.13 -12.31 8.34
N LYS A 300 -7.32 -13.19 9.33
CA LYS A 300 -7.34 -12.81 10.75
C LYS A 300 -5.97 -12.38 11.27
N VAL A 301 -4.90 -12.96 10.72
CA VAL A 301 -3.52 -12.58 11.05
C VAL A 301 -3.16 -11.29 10.32
N GLU A 302 -3.51 -11.18 9.04
CA GLU A 302 -3.30 -9.99 8.20
C GLU A 302 -4.01 -8.76 8.76
N ALA A 303 -5.21 -8.93 9.35
CA ALA A 303 -5.98 -7.86 10.00
C ALA A 303 -5.22 -7.13 11.13
N GLY A 304 -4.18 -7.73 11.71
CA GLY A 304 -3.29 -7.06 12.64
C GLY A 304 -2.54 -5.86 12.03
N LEU A 305 -2.52 -5.75 10.69
CA LEU A 305 -1.85 -4.69 9.93
C LEU A 305 -2.80 -3.90 9.01
N ASP A 306 -4.13 -4.01 9.18
CA ASP A 306 -5.13 -3.31 8.34
C ASP A 306 -4.93 -1.78 8.30
N TYR A 307 -4.34 -1.20 9.35
CA TYR A 307 -4.03 0.23 9.41
C TYR A 307 -3.02 0.70 8.34
N LEU A 308 -2.31 -0.22 7.67
CA LEU A 308 -1.39 0.12 6.59
C LEU A 308 -2.11 0.42 5.27
N GLU A 309 -3.37 -0.01 5.12
CA GLU A 309 -4.17 0.12 3.90
C GLU A 309 -3.47 -0.44 2.65
N ASP A 310 -2.53 -1.39 2.83
CA ASP A 310 -1.73 -2.04 1.78
C ASP A 310 -1.79 -3.56 1.94
N ALA A 311 -2.96 -4.14 1.68
CA ALA A 311 -3.20 -5.58 1.80
C ALA A 311 -2.22 -6.44 0.97
N PRO A 312 -1.82 -6.08 -0.26
CA PRO A 312 -0.83 -6.85 -1.02
C PRO A 312 0.55 -6.89 -0.35
N LEU A 313 1.01 -5.79 0.27
CA LEU A 313 2.26 -5.78 1.02
C LEU A 313 2.18 -6.67 2.26
N VAL A 314 1.07 -6.59 3.00
CA VAL A 314 0.84 -7.42 4.20
C VAL A 314 0.83 -8.90 3.85
N ALA A 315 0.12 -9.29 2.78
CA ALA A 315 0.08 -10.66 2.29
C ALA A 315 1.48 -11.16 1.90
N ALA A 316 2.27 -10.35 1.21
CA ALA A 316 3.64 -10.72 0.81
C ALA A 316 4.59 -10.91 2.00
N VAL A 317 4.46 -10.07 3.04
CA VAL A 317 5.25 -10.23 4.29
C VAL A 317 4.82 -11.51 5.02
N LEU A 318 3.52 -11.84 5.04
CA LEU A 318 3.03 -13.08 5.61
C LEU A 318 3.53 -14.30 4.82
N ASP A 319 3.53 -14.26 3.47
CA ASP A 319 4.10 -15.32 2.62
C ASP A 319 5.58 -15.55 2.90
N ARG A 320 6.33 -14.49 3.17
CA ARG A 320 7.73 -14.57 3.58
C ARG A 320 7.90 -15.30 4.91
N LEU A 321 7.00 -15.05 5.90
CA LEU A 321 6.99 -15.79 7.16
C LEU A 321 6.68 -17.28 6.97
N VAL A 322 5.76 -17.61 6.07
CA VAL A 322 5.41 -18.99 5.71
C VAL A 322 6.58 -19.67 5.00
N ALA A 323 7.22 -19.01 4.04
CA ALA A 323 8.35 -19.54 3.29
C ALA A 323 9.53 -19.94 4.19
N ARG A 324 9.80 -19.14 5.23
CA ARG A 324 10.86 -19.44 6.23
C ARG A 324 10.38 -20.28 7.41
N LYS A 325 9.14 -20.79 7.37
CA LYS A 325 8.53 -21.64 8.41
C LYS A 325 8.36 -20.95 9.78
N ALA A 326 8.39 -19.64 9.83
CA ALA A 326 8.04 -18.88 11.04
C ALA A 326 6.52 -18.89 11.32
N LEU A 327 5.72 -19.10 10.27
CA LEU A 327 4.32 -19.49 10.35
C LEU A 327 4.14 -20.76 9.52
N VAL A 328 3.30 -21.68 9.98
CA VAL A 328 3.00 -22.95 9.32
C VAL A 328 1.49 -23.18 9.26
N GLY A 329 1.01 -23.99 8.32
CA GLY A 329 -0.40 -24.37 8.26
C GLY A 329 -0.83 -24.88 6.89
N PRO A 330 -2.06 -25.42 6.80
CA PRO A 330 -2.67 -25.81 5.54
C PRO A 330 -3.05 -24.58 4.70
N MET A 331 -3.43 -24.82 3.44
CA MET A 331 -3.82 -23.73 2.52
C MET A 331 -4.87 -22.78 3.15
N GLY A 332 -4.58 -21.48 3.14
CA GLY A 332 -5.48 -20.44 3.66
C GLY A 332 -5.45 -20.25 5.18
N ARG A 333 -4.67 -21.03 5.92
CA ARG A 333 -4.53 -20.95 7.38
C ARG A 333 -3.05 -20.89 7.79
N VAL A 334 -2.78 -20.20 8.90
CA VAL A 334 -1.43 -20.08 9.47
C VAL A 334 -1.46 -20.11 10.98
N GLY A 335 -0.38 -20.60 11.59
CA GLY A 335 -0.19 -20.63 13.04
C GLY A 335 1.28 -20.69 13.38
N LEU A 336 1.61 -20.51 14.66
CA LEU A 336 2.97 -20.64 15.17
C LEU A 336 3.40 -22.11 15.13
N PRO A 337 4.64 -22.45 14.67
CA PRO A 337 5.08 -23.84 14.50
C PRO A 337 5.12 -24.64 15.80
N ASP A 338 5.41 -23.96 16.92
CA ASP A 338 5.55 -24.62 18.24
C ASP A 338 4.21 -24.65 19.02
N PHE A 339 3.16 -24.05 18.49
CA PHE A 339 1.87 -24.04 19.16
C PHE A 339 1.15 -25.37 18.95
N LYS A 340 0.82 -26.04 20.05
CA LYS A 340 0.09 -27.30 20.05
C LYS A 340 -1.21 -27.15 20.86
N PRO A 341 -2.39 -27.30 20.22
CA PRO A 341 -3.65 -27.32 20.94
C PRO A 341 -3.65 -28.35 22.06
N ARG A 342 -4.00 -27.95 23.26
CA ARG A 342 -4.05 -28.86 24.41
C ARG A 342 -5.50 -29.22 24.70
N LEU A 343 -6.02 -30.23 24.00
CA LEU A 343 -7.33 -30.81 24.30
C LEU A 343 -7.26 -31.61 25.62
N THR A 344 -8.24 -31.40 26.49
CA THR A 344 -8.46 -32.29 27.65
C THR A 344 -8.86 -33.69 27.18
N ALA A 345 -8.77 -34.69 28.04
CA ALA A 345 -9.19 -36.05 27.71
C ALA A 345 -10.67 -36.11 27.26
N ALA A 346 -11.55 -35.34 27.94
CA ALA A 346 -12.94 -35.23 27.58
C ALA A 346 -13.17 -34.58 26.21
N GLN A 347 -12.44 -33.50 25.89
CA GLN A 347 -12.49 -32.82 24.58
C GLN A 347 -11.96 -33.71 23.45
N ARG A 348 -10.92 -34.49 23.69
CA ARG A 348 -10.39 -35.45 22.71
C ARG A 348 -11.44 -36.53 22.38
N ARG A 349 -12.06 -37.11 23.41
CA ARG A 349 -13.14 -38.11 23.21
C ARG A 349 -14.30 -37.52 22.44
N LEU A 350 -14.74 -36.30 22.80
CA LEU A 350 -15.82 -35.62 22.10
C LEU A 350 -15.43 -35.39 20.61
N LYS A 351 -14.22 -34.93 20.34
CA LYS A 351 -13.72 -34.75 18.97
C LYS A 351 -13.79 -36.06 18.18
N GLU A 352 -13.27 -37.16 18.72
CA GLU A 352 -13.31 -38.47 18.10
C GLU A 352 -14.74 -38.94 17.79
N GLN A 353 -15.65 -38.75 18.75
CA GLN A 353 -17.06 -39.11 18.56
C GLN A 353 -17.73 -38.28 17.45
N ILE A 354 -17.46 -36.97 17.41
CA ILE A 354 -17.98 -36.08 16.37
C ILE A 354 -17.47 -36.49 15.00
N VAL A 355 -16.13 -36.67 14.84
CA VAL A 355 -15.52 -37.07 13.56
C VAL A 355 -16.08 -38.39 13.08
N GLN A 356 -16.22 -39.39 13.99
CA GLN A 356 -16.77 -40.70 13.65
C GLN A 356 -18.23 -40.60 13.21
N GLN A 357 -19.06 -39.77 13.86
CA GLN A 357 -20.44 -39.56 13.44
C GLN A 357 -20.57 -38.93 12.05
N PHE A 358 -19.74 -37.92 11.72
CA PHE A 358 -19.71 -37.36 10.38
C PHE A 358 -19.26 -38.38 9.33
N ARG A 359 -18.37 -39.30 9.69
CA ARG A 359 -17.89 -40.36 8.81
C ARG A 359 -18.97 -41.41 8.54
N GLU A 360 -19.72 -41.82 9.58
CA GLU A 360 -20.77 -42.84 9.49
C GLU A 360 -22.04 -42.37 8.79
N LYS A 361 -22.45 -41.13 9.04
CA LYS A 361 -23.70 -40.54 8.48
C LYS A 361 -23.62 -40.24 6.99
N SER A 362 -22.48 -40.46 6.34
CA SER A 362 -22.25 -40.25 4.90
C SER A 362 -22.73 -38.88 4.40
N PHE A 363 -23.67 -38.82 3.44
CA PHE A 363 -24.21 -37.58 2.85
C PHE A 363 -25.48 -37.07 3.56
N THR A 364 -25.78 -37.59 4.74
CA THR A 364 -26.84 -37.10 5.67
C THR A 364 -26.17 -36.75 7.01
N PRO A 365 -25.32 -35.69 7.04
CA PRO A 365 -24.55 -35.38 8.22
C PRO A 365 -25.42 -35.08 9.44
N PRO A 366 -24.87 -35.26 10.67
CA PRO A 366 -25.58 -34.94 11.90
C PRO A 366 -25.96 -33.46 11.92
N ASP A 367 -27.17 -33.17 12.39
CA ASP A 367 -27.61 -31.79 12.60
C ASP A 367 -27.24 -31.25 13.99
N ALA A 368 -27.60 -29.97 14.25
CA ALA A 368 -27.26 -29.32 15.51
C ALA A 368 -27.85 -30.02 16.76
N GLY A 369 -29.00 -30.70 16.59
CA GLY A 369 -29.63 -31.49 17.64
C GLY A 369 -28.86 -32.77 17.93
N ASP A 370 -28.49 -33.50 16.87
CA ASP A 370 -27.67 -34.71 16.96
C ASP A 370 -26.31 -34.39 17.65
N LEU A 371 -25.65 -33.30 17.22
CA LEU A 371 -24.36 -32.87 17.79
C LEU A 371 -24.46 -32.47 19.26
N LYS A 372 -25.56 -31.79 19.66
CA LYS A 372 -25.80 -31.48 21.07
C LYS A 372 -26.03 -32.75 21.88
N GLY A 373 -26.74 -33.74 21.31
CA GLY A 373 -26.92 -35.03 21.96
C GLY A 373 -25.60 -35.76 22.18
N ILE A 374 -24.69 -35.76 21.20
CA ILE A 374 -23.34 -36.36 21.30
C ILE A 374 -22.51 -35.61 22.36
N ALA A 375 -22.58 -34.30 22.37
CA ALA A 375 -21.79 -33.48 23.31
C ALA A 375 -22.26 -33.64 24.76
N GLY A 376 -23.54 -33.92 25.04
CA GLY A 376 -24.08 -34.11 26.35
C GLY A 376 -23.67 -33.00 27.35
N ALA A 377 -23.00 -33.35 28.44
CA ALA A 377 -22.48 -32.41 29.41
C ALA A 377 -21.40 -31.44 28.87
N ASN A 378 -20.78 -31.76 27.72
CA ASN A 378 -19.74 -30.96 27.07
C ASN A 378 -20.30 -30.01 26.00
N ALA A 379 -21.62 -29.81 25.95
CA ALA A 379 -22.27 -28.97 24.92
C ALA A 379 -21.72 -27.53 24.88
N ALA A 380 -21.21 -26.99 25.96
CA ALA A 380 -20.56 -25.68 26.02
C ALA A 380 -19.30 -25.60 25.13
N HIS A 381 -18.58 -26.70 24.92
CA HIS A 381 -17.36 -26.80 24.12
C HIS A 381 -17.58 -27.29 22.70
N LEU A 382 -18.84 -27.61 22.34
CA LEU A 382 -19.16 -28.18 21.04
C LEU A 382 -18.68 -27.33 19.87
N LYS A 383 -18.92 -26.01 19.93
CA LYS A 383 -18.49 -25.07 18.88
C LYS A 383 -16.97 -25.06 18.70
N GLU A 384 -16.23 -24.96 19.81
CA GLU A 384 -14.76 -24.97 19.78
C GLU A 384 -14.20 -26.28 19.21
N ILE A 385 -14.83 -27.43 19.55
CA ILE A 385 -14.41 -28.74 19.03
C ILE A 385 -14.74 -28.88 17.51
N LEU A 386 -15.87 -28.37 17.06
CA LEU A 386 -16.18 -28.33 15.63
C LEU A 386 -15.18 -27.45 14.88
N ASP A 387 -14.81 -26.27 15.43
CA ASP A 387 -13.79 -25.40 14.86
C ASP A 387 -12.42 -26.10 14.80
N VAL A 388 -12.06 -26.91 15.81
CA VAL A 388 -10.85 -27.75 15.79
C VAL A 388 -10.94 -28.83 14.71
N CYS A 389 -12.06 -29.53 14.60
CA CYS A 389 -12.25 -30.56 13.57
C CYS A 389 -12.15 -29.98 12.15
N GLU A 390 -12.70 -28.79 11.93
CA GLU A 390 -12.60 -28.07 10.67
C GLU A 390 -11.16 -27.61 10.40
N ALA A 391 -10.48 -27.01 11.39
CA ALA A 391 -9.12 -26.56 11.28
C ALA A 391 -8.11 -27.69 11.00
N GLU A 392 -8.32 -28.86 11.58
CA GLU A 392 -7.53 -30.06 11.33
C GLU A 392 -7.92 -30.78 10.03
N GLY A 393 -8.97 -30.32 9.31
CA GLY A 393 -9.41 -30.88 8.04
C GLY A 393 -10.20 -32.18 8.15
N TRP A 394 -10.72 -32.54 9.34
CA TRP A 394 -11.56 -33.72 9.50
C TRP A 394 -12.99 -33.50 8.93
N ILE A 395 -13.49 -32.29 9.05
CA ILE A 395 -14.81 -31.90 8.51
C ILE A 395 -14.65 -30.68 7.60
N VAL A 396 -15.52 -30.59 6.59
CA VAL A 396 -15.54 -29.52 5.58
C VAL A 396 -16.91 -28.84 5.62
N PRO A 397 -17.00 -27.51 5.82
CA PRO A 397 -18.26 -26.79 5.80
C PRO A 397 -18.79 -26.71 4.36
N PHE A 398 -20.04 -27.11 4.13
CA PHE A 398 -20.69 -26.96 2.83
C PHE A 398 -21.85 -25.94 2.84
N ALA A 399 -22.44 -25.69 4.02
CA ALA A 399 -23.41 -24.62 4.26
C ALA A 399 -23.31 -24.15 5.72
N GLU A 400 -24.02 -23.08 6.06
CA GLU A 400 -24.06 -22.56 7.42
C GLU A 400 -24.55 -23.61 8.42
N GLY A 401 -23.72 -23.93 9.42
CA GLY A 401 -24.00 -24.95 10.41
C GLY A 401 -24.07 -26.39 9.88
N MET A 402 -23.53 -26.66 8.69
CA MET A 402 -23.51 -27.98 8.05
C MET A 402 -22.12 -28.35 7.58
N TRP A 403 -21.65 -29.52 7.97
CA TRP A 403 -20.33 -30.07 7.60
C TRP A 403 -20.47 -31.48 7.03
N LEU A 404 -19.52 -31.86 6.19
CA LEU A 404 -19.27 -33.26 5.80
C LEU A 404 -17.93 -33.73 6.34
N HIS A 405 -17.76 -35.02 6.57
CA HIS A 405 -16.43 -35.59 6.76
C HIS A 405 -15.61 -35.40 5.49
N SER A 406 -14.32 -35.03 5.62
CA SER A 406 -13.45 -34.73 4.46
C SER A 406 -13.39 -35.87 3.44
N SER A 407 -13.34 -37.13 3.88
CA SER A 407 -13.38 -38.28 2.96
C SER A 407 -14.72 -38.40 2.19
N ARG A 408 -15.84 -38.03 2.84
CA ARG A 408 -17.15 -38.03 2.19
C ARG A 408 -17.31 -36.87 1.22
N GLU A 409 -16.73 -35.74 1.51
CA GLU A 409 -16.68 -34.61 0.61
C GLU A 409 -15.92 -34.94 -0.68
N GLN A 410 -14.75 -35.60 -0.56
CA GLN A 410 -13.98 -36.06 -1.72
C GLN A 410 -14.72 -37.12 -2.52
N GLU A 411 -15.36 -38.09 -1.84
CA GLU A 411 -16.18 -39.11 -2.46
C GLU A 411 -17.37 -38.49 -3.23
N MET A 412 -18.05 -37.48 -2.65
CA MET A 412 -19.10 -36.72 -3.29
C MET A 412 -18.65 -36.04 -4.58
N ARG A 413 -17.52 -35.33 -4.52
CA ARG A 413 -16.95 -34.65 -5.71
C ARG A 413 -16.70 -35.68 -6.82
N LYS A 414 -16.09 -36.78 -6.48
CA LYS A 414 -15.81 -37.84 -7.44
C LYS A 414 -17.05 -38.44 -8.03
N LEU A 415 -18.01 -38.88 -7.20
CA LEU A 415 -19.28 -39.49 -7.66
C LEU A 415 -20.08 -38.59 -8.60
N VAL A 416 -20.17 -37.28 -8.26
CA VAL A 416 -20.88 -36.31 -9.08
C VAL A 416 -20.15 -36.01 -10.38
N ALA A 417 -18.80 -35.86 -10.32
CA ALA A 417 -17.99 -35.61 -11.51
C ALA A 417 -18.02 -36.81 -12.48
N ASP A 418 -17.89 -38.05 -11.97
CA ASP A 418 -17.90 -39.26 -12.75
C ASP A 418 -19.28 -39.43 -13.43
N LYS A 419 -20.37 -39.15 -12.69
CA LYS A 419 -21.75 -39.24 -13.24
C LYS A 419 -22.02 -38.19 -14.31
N LEU A 420 -21.53 -36.96 -14.10
CA LEU A 420 -21.64 -35.89 -15.11
C LEU A 420 -20.82 -36.21 -16.36
N ALA A 421 -19.61 -36.79 -16.20
CA ALA A 421 -18.80 -37.23 -17.33
C ALA A 421 -19.48 -38.34 -18.15
N GLU A 422 -20.14 -39.32 -17.49
CA GLU A 422 -20.95 -40.35 -18.13
C GLU A 422 -22.11 -39.73 -18.93
N MET A 423 -22.84 -38.76 -18.33
CA MET A 423 -23.99 -38.10 -18.96
C MET A 423 -23.62 -37.08 -20.03
N ALA A 424 -22.41 -36.54 -20.00
CA ALA A 424 -21.92 -35.60 -21.02
C ALA A 424 -21.89 -36.24 -22.41
N SER A 425 -21.64 -37.55 -22.52
CA SER A 425 -21.72 -38.31 -23.78
C SER A 425 -23.16 -38.34 -24.39
N GLN A 426 -24.16 -38.07 -23.56
CA GLN A 426 -25.60 -38.03 -23.96
C GLN A 426 -26.12 -36.58 -24.03
N SER A 427 -25.24 -35.56 -23.92
CA SER A 427 -25.63 -34.15 -23.85
C SER A 427 -26.66 -33.85 -22.75
N LYS A 428 -26.54 -34.51 -21.61
CA LYS A 428 -27.43 -34.35 -20.44
C LYS A 428 -26.66 -33.92 -19.21
N GLY A 429 -27.22 -32.99 -18.44
CA GLY A 429 -26.77 -32.62 -17.12
C GLY A 429 -27.58 -33.26 -16.00
N LEU A 430 -27.24 -32.96 -14.75
CA LEU A 430 -27.95 -33.49 -13.57
C LEU A 430 -28.84 -32.40 -12.94
N LEU A 431 -30.07 -32.80 -12.59
CA LEU A 431 -30.95 -32.02 -11.72
C LEU A 431 -30.58 -32.25 -10.24
N VAL A 432 -31.00 -31.35 -9.35
CA VAL A 432 -30.87 -31.55 -7.89
C VAL A 432 -31.47 -32.86 -7.43
N ALA A 433 -32.56 -33.31 -8.05
CA ALA A 433 -33.21 -34.58 -7.77
C ALA A 433 -32.33 -35.79 -8.11
N ASP A 434 -31.58 -35.71 -9.22
CA ASP A 434 -30.67 -36.76 -9.65
C ASP A 434 -29.47 -36.87 -8.70
N ILE A 435 -28.87 -35.71 -8.31
CA ILE A 435 -27.79 -35.66 -7.34
C ILE A 435 -28.24 -36.15 -5.96
N ARG A 436 -29.47 -35.81 -5.55
CA ARG A 436 -30.05 -36.32 -4.31
C ARG A 436 -30.14 -37.86 -4.32
N THR A 437 -30.59 -38.43 -5.42
CA THR A 437 -30.71 -39.89 -5.58
C THR A 437 -29.35 -40.55 -5.64
N LEU A 438 -28.40 -39.96 -6.38
CA LEU A 438 -27.02 -40.43 -6.49
C LEU A 438 -26.31 -40.52 -5.12
N LEU A 439 -26.50 -39.48 -4.30
CA LEU A 439 -25.89 -39.40 -2.97
C LEU A 439 -26.70 -40.09 -1.88
N GLY A 440 -27.90 -40.59 -2.16
CA GLY A 440 -28.78 -41.19 -1.15
C GLY A 440 -29.13 -40.25 0.00
N THR A 441 -29.30 -38.94 -0.29
CA THR A 441 -29.51 -37.93 0.74
C THR A 441 -30.91 -37.32 0.68
N SER A 442 -31.28 -36.51 1.67
CA SER A 442 -32.57 -35.82 1.69
C SER A 442 -32.49 -34.46 0.97
N ARG A 443 -33.67 -33.88 0.62
CA ARG A 443 -33.75 -32.56 -0.01
C ARG A 443 -33.11 -31.46 0.85
N LYS A 444 -33.14 -31.58 2.20
CA LYS A 444 -32.52 -30.68 3.19
C LYS A 444 -31.02 -30.50 2.91
N TYR A 445 -30.33 -31.56 2.50
CA TYR A 445 -28.89 -31.55 2.26
C TYR A 445 -28.54 -31.43 0.78
N ALA A 446 -29.37 -31.98 -0.13
CA ALA A 446 -29.07 -32.00 -1.55
C ALA A 446 -28.89 -30.61 -2.16
N VAL A 447 -29.75 -29.64 -1.79
CA VAL A 447 -29.65 -28.27 -2.32
C VAL A 447 -28.35 -27.59 -1.87
N PRO A 448 -28.01 -27.50 -0.56
CA PRO A 448 -26.75 -26.93 -0.11
C PRO A 448 -25.50 -27.66 -0.65
N LEU A 449 -25.55 -28.99 -0.82
CA LEU A 449 -24.46 -29.77 -1.41
C LEU A 449 -24.24 -29.40 -2.88
N CYS A 450 -25.31 -29.21 -3.63
CA CYS A 450 -25.22 -28.75 -5.02
C CYS A 450 -24.64 -27.33 -5.13
N GLU A 451 -25.04 -26.40 -4.26
CA GLU A 451 -24.51 -25.04 -4.21
C GLU A 451 -23.01 -25.04 -3.80
N TYR A 452 -22.65 -25.94 -2.91
CA TYR A 452 -21.24 -26.16 -2.55
C TYR A 452 -20.41 -26.63 -3.75
N LEU A 453 -20.89 -27.65 -4.50
CA LEU A 453 -20.23 -28.17 -5.69
C LEU A 453 -20.04 -27.09 -6.78
N ASP A 454 -21.05 -26.22 -6.95
CA ASP A 454 -20.97 -25.06 -7.85
C ASP A 454 -19.89 -24.09 -7.38
N ARG A 455 -19.85 -23.77 -6.08
CA ARG A 455 -18.87 -22.85 -5.46
C ARG A 455 -17.43 -23.34 -5.54
N VAL A 456 -17.21 -24.66 -5.38
CA VAL A 456 -15.87 -25.25 -5.44
C VAL A 456 -15.44 -25.65 -6.86
N GLY A 457 -16.25 -25.29 -7.87
CA GLY A 457 -15.89 -25.46 -9.28
C GLY A 457 -15.94 -26.92 -9.79
N VAL A 458 -16.63 -27.81 -9.09
CA VAL A 458 -16.90 -29.18 -9.60
C VAL A 458 -18.03 -29.14 -10.61
N THR A 459 -19.07 -28.36 -10.34
CA THR A 459 -20.22 -28.19 -11.22
C THR A 459 -20.41 -26.73 -11.62
N ARG A 460 -21.08 -26.53 -12.76
CA ARG A 460 -21.56 -25.24 -13.23
C ARG A 460 -23.08 -25.33 -13.38
N ARG A 461 -23.81 -24.43 -12.74
CA ARG A 461 -25.26 -24.33 -12.82
C ARG A 461 -25.69 -23.60 -14.08
N ASP A 462 -26.69 -24.15 -14.77
CA ASP A 462 -27.40 -23.55 -15.90
C ASP A 462 -28.90 -23.80 -15.72
N GLY A 463 -29.65 -22.80 -15.24
CA GLY A 463 -31.02 -22.96 -14.80
C GLY A 463 -31.13 -23.93 -13.63
N ASP A 464 -31.88 -25.01 -13.82
CA ASP A 464 -32.07 -26.09 -12.84
C ASP A 464 -31.08 -27.25 -13.03
N ILE A 465 -30.30 -27.23 -14.12
CA ILE A 465 -29.40 -28.31 -14.53
C ILE A 465 -27.96 -27.93 -14.13
N ARG A 466 -27.19 -28.92 -13.72
CA ARG A 466 -25.76 -28.82 -13.45
C ARG A 466 -24.95 -29.62 -14.45
N TRP A 467 -23.89 -29.02 -14.89
CA TRP A 467 -22.91 -29.54 -15.84
C TRP A 467 -21.55 -29.67 -15.16
N LEU A 468 -20.71 -30.55 -15.65
CA LEU A 468 -19.32 -30.60 -15.21
C LEU A 468 -18.64 -29.25 -15.52
N ALA A 469 -18.06 -28.62 -14.53
CA ALA A 469 -17.26 -27.43 -14.77
C ALA A 469 -16.01 -27.83 -15.57
N ASN A 470 -15.76 -27.17 -16.70
CA ASN A 470 -14.50 -27.36 -17.40
C ASN A 470 -13.35 -26.92 -16.47
N PRO A 471 -12.30 -27.73 -16.28
CA PRO A 471 -11.14 -27.27 -15.56
C PRO A 471 -10.55 -26.09 -16.31
N THR A 472 -10.76 -24.88 -15.79
CA THR A 472 -9.97 -23.71 -16.22
C THR A 472 -8.52 -24.09 -16.00
N ARG A 473 -7.74 -24.12 -17.07
CA ARG A 473 -6.28 -24.18 -17.01
C ARG A 473 -5.80 -23.00 -16.17
N ASN A 474 -5.39 -23.26 -14.92
CA ASN A 474 -4.52 -22.38 -14.16
C ASN A 474 -3.08 -22.70 -14.50
#